data_7439b4b4a46a1945c6e78dee478a926e
#
_entry.id   7439b4b4a46a1945c6e78dee478a926e
#
_cell.length_a   1.000
_cell.length_b   1.000
_cell.length_c   1.000
_cell.angle_alpha   90.00
_cell.angle_beta   90.00
_cell.angle_gamma   90.00
#
_symmetry.space_group_name_H-M   'P 1'
#
loop_
_entity.id
_entity.type
_entity.pdbx_description
1 polymer ?
#
loop_
_entity_poly.entity_id
_entity_poly.type
_entity_poly.pdbx_seq_one_letter_code
_entity_poly.pdbx_strand_id
1 'polypeptide(L)'
;MAKENKVLSIGIVGGGRGGLEMLKIFAESEQARVVFLVDRDPKAVAVVAAKELQIPTPDDLVATLQQYRTDFIIEATGSPKVLELVQQNHREGTEILSSQAALMFFNVVQESRRKLNCSIFGKISQIGEEITGSTTAVKRALSAITQVAFNLEMLSINAAIEAARAGTHGRSFAVVAEEVKATAGQAKNLLGSIEEVNNNNIVMSGELEELLEQLH
;
A
#
# COMPACT_ATOMS: atom_id res chain seq x y z
N MET A 1 24.00 20.94 5.48
CA MET A 1 23.16 21.94 4.82
C MET A 1 22.12 21.18 3.99
N ALA A 2 20.89 21.10 4.43
CA ALA A 2 19.80 20.52 3.64
C ALA A 2 19.58 21.46 2.44
N LYS A 3 19.72 20.93 1.20
CA LYS A 3 19.25 21.63 0.01
C LYS A 3 17.75 21.81 0.18
N GLU A 4 17.27 23.05 0.27
CA GLU A 4 15.86 23.35 0.06
C GLU A 4 15.45 22.66 -1.25
N ASN A 5 14.53 21.71 -1.17
CA ASN A 5 13.98 21.05 -2.34
C ASN A 5 13.15 22.09 -3.11
N LYS A 6 13.78 22.79 -4.08
CA LYS A 6 13.08 23.71 -4.97
C LYS A 6 12.04 22.90 -5.75
N VAL A 7 10.76 23.22 -5.59
CA VAL A 7 9.69 22.67 -6.41
C VAL A 7 9.88 23.17 -7.85
N LEU A 8 10.02 22.24 -8.80
CA LEU A 8 10.23 22.54 -10.20
C LEU A 8 8.93 22.99 -10.87
N SER A 9 8.99 24.06 -11.63
CA SER A 9 7.85 24.58 -12.40
C SER A 9 7.85 24.02 -13.81
N ILE A 10 6.72 23.42 -14.23
CA ILE A 10 6.58 22.71 -15.50
C ILE A 10 5.48 23.33 -16.34
N GLY A 11 5.77 23.60 -17.60
CA GLY A 11 4.77 23.90 -18.63
C GLY A 11 4.53 22.67 -19.53
N ILE A 12 3.28 22.38 -19.86
CA ILE A 12 2.92 21.28 -20.79
C ILE A 12 2.39 21.89 -22.08
N VAL A 13 2.94 21.48 -23.20
CA VAL A 13 2.53 21.89 -24.54
C VAL A 13 1.92 20.68 -25.26
N GLY A 14 0.60 20.71 -25.47
CA GLY A 14 -0.17 19.64 -26.09
C GLY A 14 -1.20 19.02 -25.13
N GLY A 15 -2.47 19.11 -25.51
CA GLY A 15 -3.63 18.66 -24.73
C GLY A 15 -4.11 17.25 -25.05
N GLY A 16 -3.39 16.51 -25.91
CA GLY A 16 -3.70 15.12 -26.26
C GLY A 16 -3.41 14.11 -25.15
N ARG A 17 -3.43 12.83 -25.51
CA ARG A 17 -3.14 11.73 -24.55
C ARG A 17 -1.77 11.86 -23.88
N GLY A 18 -0.72 12.23 -24.64
CA GLY A 18 0.62 12.42 -24.08
C GLY A 18 0.65 13.52 -23.02
N GLY A 19 0.01 14.66 -23.28
CA GLY A 19 -0.12 15.76 -22.31
C GLY A 19 -0.92 15.36 -21.06
N LEU A 20 -1.97 14.55 -21.22
CA LEU A 20 -2.77 14.05 -20.11
C LEU A 20 -1.95 13.13 -19.19
N GLU A 21 -1.17 12.22 -19.75
CA GLU A 21 -0.33 11.33 -18.95
C GLU A 21 0.79 12.08 -18.21
N MET A 22 1.39 13.09 -18.87
CA MET A 22 2.36 13.96 -18.20
C MET A 22 1.69 14.77 -17.08
N LEU A 23 0.49 15.32 -17.35
CA LEU A 23 -0.27 16.07 -16.34
C LEU A 23 -0.54 15.22 -15.10
N LYS A 24 -0.99 13.96 -15.25
CA LYS A 24 -1.26 13.05 -14.14
C LYS A 24 0.00 12.78 -13.30
N ILE A 25 1.13 12.48 -13.96
CA ILE A 25 2.40 12.20 -13.27
C ILE A 25 2.82 13.39 -12.40
N PHE A 26 2.78 14.61 -12.97
CA PHE A 26 3.29 15.78 -12.27
C PHE A 26 2.28 16.39 -11.30
N ALA A 27 0.97 16.17 -11.49
CA ALA A 27 -0.05 16.60 -10.53
C ALA A 27 0.03 15.85 -9.19
N GLU A 28 0.53 14.63 -9.20
CA GLU A 28 0.77 13.81 -7.99
C GLU A 28 2.16 14.08 -7.34
N SER A 29 3.01 14.89 -7.96
CA SER A 29 4.38 15.10 -7.52
C SER A 29 4.49 16.24 -6.49
N GLU A 30 5.15 15.98 -5.38
CA GLU A 30 5.53 17.03 -4.40
C GLU A 30 6.76 17.85 -4.86
N GLN A 31 7.52 17.36 -5.85
CA GLN A 31 8.76 17.98 -6.32
C GLN A 31 8.57 18.81 -7.59
N ALA A 32 7.39 18.74 -8.22
CA ALA A 32 7.10 19.42 -9.46
C ALA A 32 5.67 20.00 -9.45
N ARG A 33 5.50 21.20 -10.04
CA ARG A 33 4.21 21.86 -10.17
C ARG A 33 3.96 22.23 -11.62
N VAL A 34 2.84 21.78 -12.18
CA VAL A 34 2.37 22.23 -13.49
C VAL A 34 1.81 23.65 -13.37
N VAL A 35 2.39 24.60 -14.09
CA VAL A 35 1.99 26.01 -14.06
C VAL A 35 1.10 26.44 -15.20
N PHE A 36 1.13 25.70 -16.32
CA PHE A 36 0.17 25.81 -17.41
C PHE A 36 0.13 24.54 -18.26
N LEU A 37 -0.97 24.34 -18.97
CA LEU A 37 -1.10 23.38 -20.06
C LEU A 37 -1.69 24.12 -21.25
N VAL A 38 -0.97 24.18 -22.38
CA VAL A 38 -1.40 24.91 -23.56
C VAL A 38 -1.77 23.95 -24.70
N ASP A 39 -2.95 24.15 -25.28
CA ASP A 39 -3.41 23.51 -26.52
C ASP A 39 -4.37 24.41 -27.26
N ARG A 40 -4.42 24.29 -28.58
CA ARG A 40 -5.36 25.03 -29.43
C ARG A 40 -6.79 24.54 -29.30
N ASP A 41 -6.99 23.26 -28.95
CA ASP A 41 -8.30 22.67 -28.75
C ASP A 41 -8.72 22.76 -27.28
N PRO A 42 -9.67 23.63 -26.92
CA PRO A 42 -10.14 23.76 -25.54
C PRO A 42 -10.88 22.52 -25.02
N LYS A 43 -11.21 21.57 -25.90
CA LYS A 43 -11.87 20.30 -25.57
C LYS A 43 -10.89 19.13 -25.51
N ALA A 44 -9.59 19.36 -25.74
CA ALA A 44 -8.57 18.33 -25.61
C ALA A 44 -8.59 17.72 -24.19
N VAL A 45 -8.38 16.41 -24.10
CA VAL A 45 -8.57 15.64 -22.86
C VAL A 45 -7.71 16.15 -21.71
N ALA A 46 -6.48 16.56 -21.98
CA ALA A 46 -5.60 17.12 -20.96
C ALA A 46 -6.00 18.54 -20.56
N VAL A 47 -6.59 19.35 -21.48
CA VAL A 47 -7.10 20.69 -21.16
C VAL A 47 -8.28 20.59 -20.19
N VAL A 48 -9.19 19.65 -20.43
CA VAL A 48 -10.32 19.41 -19.53
C VAL A 48 -9.83 19.00 -18.14
N ALA A 49 -8.92 18.03 -18.06
CA ALA A 49 -8.34 17.59 -16.80
C ALA A 49 -7.54 18.71 -16.08
N ALA A 50 -6.79 19.53 -16.81
CA ALA A 50 -6.04 20.65 -16.24
C ALA A 50 -6.97 21.71 -15.62
N LYS A 51 -8.14 21.97 -16.23
CA LYS A 51 -9.17 22.87 -15.69
C LYS A 51 -9.74 22.35 -14.37
N GLU A 52 -10.00 21.05 -14.25
CA GLU A 52 -10.46 20.43 -13.00
C GLU A 52 -9.44 20.60 -11.87
N LEU A 53 -8.14 20.57 -12.22
CA LEU A 53 -7.02 20.79 -11.30
C LEU A 53 -6.72 22.29 -11.10
N GLN A 54 -7.53 23.19 -11.65
CA GLN A 54 -7.32 24.65 -11.56
C GLN A 54 -5.97 25.13 -12.15
N ILE A 55 -5.44 24.38 -13.12
CA ILE A 55 -4.23 24.74 -13.85
C ILE A 55 -4.61 25.65 -15.03
N PRO A 56 -3.92 26.78 -15.25
CA PRO A 56 -4.14 27.66 -16.39
C PRO A 56 -4.03 26.92 -17.72
N THR A 57 -5.04 27.12 -18.60
CA THR A 57 -5.11 26.45 -19.91
C THR A 57 -5.24 27.48 -21.05
N PRO A 58 -4.17 28.25 -21.34
CA PRO A 58 -4.14 29.18 -22.45
C PRO A 58 -4.17 28.45 -23.81
N ASP A 59 -4.57 29.17 -24.86
CA ASP A 59 -4.67 28.65 -26.24
C ASP A 59 -3.59 29.20 -27.18
N ASP A 60 -2.92 30.30 -26.80
CA ASP A 60 -1.80 30.90 -27.53
C ASP A 60 -0.46 30.41 -26.94
N LEU A 61 0.25 29.57 -27.70
CA LEU A 61 1.54 29.01 -27.28
C LEU A 61 2.59 30.10 -27.07
N VAL A 62 2.75 31.01 -28.04
CA VAL A 62 3.86 32.00 -27.99
C VAL A 62 3.65 32.99 -26.84
N ALA A 63 2.43 33.50 -26.70
CA ALA A 63 2.09 34.37 -25.56
C ALA A 63 2.30 33.67 -24.22
N THR A 64 1.93 32.40 -24.13
CA THR A 64 2.09 31.58 -22.92
C THR A 64 3.57 31.42 -22.53
N LEU A 65 4.42 31.07 -23.48
CA LEU A 65 5.85 30.89 -23.26
C LEU A 65 6.53 32.19 -22.80
N GLN A 66 6.04 33.33 -23.27
CA GLN A 66 6.52 34.64 -22.85
C GLN A 66 5.98 35.08 -21.48
N GLN A 67 4.76 34.67 -21.13
CA GLN A 67 4.11 35.05 -19.88
C GLN A 67 4.62 34.24 -18.68
N TYR A 68 4.73 32.94 -18.81
CA TYR A 68 5.05 32.03 -17.70
C TYR A 68 6.55 31.76 -17.63
N ARG A 69 7.09 31.74 -16.41
CA ARG A 69 8.43 31.22 -16.13
C ARG A 69 8.33 29.78 -15.70
N THR A 70 9.09 28.93 -16.34
CA THR A 70 9.14 27.48 -16.07
C THR A 70 10.57 26.99 -16.01
N ASP A 71 10.84 26.02 -15.16
CA ASP A 71 12.13 25.32 -15.17
C ASP A 71 12.16 24.32 -16.33
N PHE A 72 11.01 23.70 -16.66
CA PHE A 72 10.87 22.75 -17.75
C PHE A 72 9.64 23.04 -18.62
N ILE A 73 9.76 22.78 -19.92
CA ILE A 73 8.64 22.68 -20.85
C ILE A 73 8.62 21.27 -21.43
N ILE A 74 7.48 20.60 -21.32
CA ILE A 74 7.25 19.28 -21.93
C ILE A 74 6.47 19.47 -23.21
N GLU A 75 7.09 19.21 -24.33
CA GLU A 75 6.43 19.17 -25.64
C GLU A 75 5.79 17.77 -25.82
N ALA A 76 4.49 17.68 -25.81
CA ALA A 76 3.73 16.43 -25.86
C ALA A 76 2.85 16.31 -27.13
N THR A 77 3.05 17.18 -28.13
CA THR A 77 2.27 17.14 -29.38
C THR A 77 2.86 16.18 -30.41
N GLY A 78 4.17 15.91 -30.35
CA GLY A 78 4.90 15.17 -31.38
C GLY A 78 5.07 15.93 -32.69
N SER A 79 4.74 17.23 -32.72
CA SER A 79 4.85 18.06 -33.92
C SER A 79 6.20 18.76 -33.99
N PRO A 80 7.04 18.50 -35.01
CA PRO A 80 8.31 19.21 -35.17
C PRO A 80 8.15 20.73 -35.24
N LYS A 81 7.04 21.22 -35.83
CA LYS A 81 6.74 22.67 -35.90
C LYS A 81 6.47 23.26 -34.53
N VAL A 82 5.78 22.52 -33.66
CA VAL A 82 5.51 22.98 -32.28
C VAL A 82 6.77 22.98 -31.47
N LEU A 83 7.60 21.93 -31.60
CA LEU A 83 8.90 21.89 -30.93
C LEU A 83 9.79 23.06 -31.34
N GLU A 84 9.86 23.37 -32.64
CA GLU A 84 10.60 24.52 -33.15
C GLU A 84 10.08 25.85 -32.57
N LEU A 85 8.76 26.04 -32.52
CA LEU A 85 8.16 27.25 -31.90
C LEU A 85 8.50 27.34 -30.40
N VAL A 86 8.51 26.23 -29.67
CA VAL A 86 8.90 26.20 -28.27
C VAL A 86 10.37 26.58 -28.13
N GLN A 87 11.26 26.02 -28.97
CA GLN A 87 12.69 26.31 -28.97
C GLN A 87 13.02 27.77 -29.28
N GLN A 88 12.24 28.40 -30.15
CA GLN A 88 12.45 29.79 -30.55
C GLN A 88 11.88 30.82 -29.55
N ASN A 89 10.89 30.43 -28.73
CA ASN A 89 10.14 31.37 -27.91
C ASN A 89 10.17 31.07 -26.40
N HIS A 90 10.87 30.02 -25.97
CA HIS A 90 11.03 29.74 -24.54
C HIS A 90 11.96 30.78 -23.87
N ARG A 91 11.81 30.93 -22.57
CA ARG A 91 12.70 31.85 -21.80
C ARG A 91 14.05 31.20 -21.53
N GLU A 92 15.06 32.03 -21.45
CA GLU A 92 16.40 31.61 -21.04
C GLU A 92 16.38 30.89 -19.67
N GLY A 93 17.07 29.76 -19.57
CA GLY A 93 17.10 28.93 -18.36
C GLY A 93 15.97 27.91 -18.26
N THR A 94 15.07 27.81 -19.26
CA THR A 94 14.05 26.77 -19.33
C THR A 94 14.57 25.59 -20.15
N GLU A 95 14.52 24.38 -19.61
CA GLU A 95 14.86 23.14 -20.31
C GLU A 95 13.65 22.60 -21.07
N ILE A 96 13.88 22.08 -22.28
CA ILE A 96 12.81 21.52 -23.14
C ILE A 96 12.93 19.99 -23.20
N LEU A 97 11.87 19.32 -22.80
CA LEU A 97 11.69 17.90 -22.95
C LEU A 97 10.85 17.61 -24.20
N SER A 98 11.45 17.05 -25.23
CA SER A 98 10.72 16.71 -26.47
C SER A 98 9.70 15.59 -26.25
N SER A 99 8.73 15.46 -27.17
CA SER A 99 7.70 14.41 -27.11
C SER A 99 8.28 12.99 -27.05
N GLN A 100 9.37 12.74 -27.74
CA GLN A 100 10.06 11.44 -27.68
C GLN A 100 10.70 11.19 -26.31
N ALA A 101 11.36 12.20 -25.73
CA ALA A 101 11.95 12.11 -24.41
C ALA A 101 10.86 12.00 -23.33
N ALA A 102 9.74 12.75 -23.47
CA ALA A 102 8.58 12.65 -22.60
C ALA A 102 7.97 11.25 -22.63
N LEU A 103 7.80 10.67 -23.82
CA LEU A 103 7.26 9.31 -23.98
C LEU A 103 8.22 8.26 -23.37
N MET A 104 9.51 8.39 -23.57
CA MET A 104 10.50 7.50 -22.96
C MET A 104 10.44 7.59 -21.43
N PHE A 105 10.42 8.80 -20.89
CA PHE A 105 10.27 9.03 -19.45
C PHE A 105 8.99 8.39 -18.90
N PHE A 106 7.85 8.64 -19.55
CA PHE A 106 6.56 8.04 -19.21
C PHE A 106 6.66 6.51 -19.15
N ASN A 107 7.18 5.88 -20.21
CA ASN A 107 7.30 4.42 -20.28
C ASN A 107 8.19 3.86 -19.16
N VAL A 108 9.31 4.51 -18.84
CA VAL A 108 10.20 4.10 -17.75
C VAL A 108 9.50 4.21 -16.39
N VAL A 109 8.77 5.31 -16.15
CA VAL A 109 8.01 5.51 -14.90
C VAL A 109 6.91 4.47 -14.78
N GLN A 110 6.14 4.21 -15.84
CA GLN A 110 5.08 3.20 -15.84
C GLN A 110 5.63 1.78 -15.63
N GLU A 111 6.75 1.45 -16.27
CA GLU A 111 7.41 0.15 -16.07
C GLU A 111 7.89 0.00 -14.62
N SER A 112 8.47 1.04 -14.04
CA SER A 112 8.91 1.05 -12.65
C SER A 112 7.74 0.87 -11.68
N ARG A 113 6.64 1.61 -11.88
CA ARG A 113 5.40 1.46 -11.10
C ARG A 113 4.84 0.04 -11.21
N ARG A 114 4.76 -0.51 -12.41
CA ARG A 114 4.28 -1.88 -12.62
C ARG A 114 5.14 -2.92 -11.92
N LYS A 115 6.47 -2.81 -12.02
CA LYS A 115 7.40 -3.71 -11.32
C LYS A 115 7.23 -3.64 -9.81
N LEU A 116 7.07 -2.43 -9.27
CA LEU A 116 6.84 -2.22 -7.84
C LEU A 116 5.52 -2.85 -7.40
N ASN A 117 4.43 -2.60 -8.12
CA ASN A 117 3.11 -3.19 -7.81
C ASN A 117 3.15 -4.72 -7.86
N CYS A 118 3.76 -5.33 -8.90
CA CYS A 118 3.92 -6.78 -8.98
C CYS A 118 4.76 -7.33 -7.82
N SER A 119 5.81 -6.62 -7.39
CA SER A 119 6.62 -7.03 -6.24
C SER A 119 5.86 -6.94 -4.93
N ILE A 120 5.09 -5.87 -4.72
CA ILE A 120 4.24 -5.70 -3.53
C ILE A 120 3.17 -6.78 -3.49
N PHE A 121 2.47 -7.00 -4.61
CA PHE A 121 1.46 -8.05 -4.75
C PHE A 121 2.03 -9.42 -4.37
N GLY A 122 3.17 -9.80 -4.96
CA GLY A 122 3.81 -11.07 -4.66
C GLY A 122 4.18 -11.24 -3.18
N LYS A 123 4.67 -10.17 -2.54
CA LYS A 123 5.02 -10.20 -1.11
C LYS A 123 3.79 -10.31 -0.21
N ILE A 124 2.71 -9.56 -0.50
CA ILE A 124 1.48 -9.63 0.31
C ILE A 124 0.84 -11.00 0.18
N SER A 125 0.78 -11.57 -1.04
CA SER A 125 0.29 -12.93 -1.28
C SER A 125 1.07 -13.96 -0.46
N GLN A 126 2.41 -13.89 -0.49
CA GLN A 126 3.26 -14.77 0.30
C GLN A 126 2.99 -14.64 1.82
N ILE A 127 2.85 -13.42 2.33
CA ILE A 127 2.53 -13.17 3.74
C ILE A 127 1.17 -13.78 4.10
N GLY A 128 0.16 -13.65 3.24
CA GLY A 128 -1.17 -14.26 3.43
C GLY A 128 -1.09 -15.78 3.55
N GLU A 129 -0.33 -16.43 2.66
CA GLU A 129 -0.11 -17.87 2.71
C GLU A 129 0.62 -18.31 4.01
N GLU A 130 1.65 -17.58 4.42
CA GLU A 130 2.39 -17.84 5.66
C GLU A 130 1.51 -17.68 6.90
N ILE A 131 0.66 -16.66 6.97
CA ILE A 131 -0.33 -16.46 8.04
C ILE A 131 -1.31 -17.63 8.09
N THR A 132 -1.87 -18.03 6.95
CA THR A 132 -2.81 -19.15 6.85
C THR A 132 -2.18 -20.47 7.28
N GLY A 133 -0.95 -20.73 6.87
CA GLY A 133 -0.18 -21.91 7.31
C GLY A 133 0.08 -21.90 8.82
N SER A 134 0.50 -20.75 9.36
CA SER A 134 0.77 -20.56 10.78
C SER A 134 -0.49 -20.72 11.64
N THR A 135 -1.59 -20.08 11.27
CA THR A 135 -2.88 -20.18 11.99
C THR A 135 -3.40 -21.61 12.03
N THR A 136 -3.21 -22.37 10.95
CA THR A 136 -3.57 -23.79 10.90
C THR A 136 -2.71 -24.62 11.85
N ALA A 137 -1.41 -24.38 11.91
CA ALA A 137 -0.50 -25.06 12.85
C ALA A 137 -0.83 -24.72 14.30
N VAL A 138 -1.10 -23.45 14.61
CA VAL A 138 -1.53 -22.99 15.94
C VAL A 138 -2.83 -23.67 16.35
N LYS A 139 -3.83 -23.76 15.47
CA LYS A 139 -5.10 -24.45 15.75
C LYS A 139 -4.92 -25.92 16.11
N ARG A 140 -4.02 -26.64 15.44
CA ARG A 140 -3.68 -28.02 15.78
C ARG A 140 -3.03 -28.12 17.16
N ALA A 141 -2.08 -27.21 17.45
CA ALA A 141 -1.41 -27.19 18.76
C ALA A 141 -2.39 -26.88 19.89
N LEU A 142 -3.28 -25.90 19.71
CA LEU A 142 -4.35 -25.56 20.65
C LEU A 142 -5.25 -26.78 20.95
N SER A 143 -5.68 -27.51 19.93
CA SER A 143 -6.49 -28.72 20.11
C SER A 143 -5.77 -29.77 20.94
N ALA A 144 -4.48 -30.01 20.67
CA ALA A 144 -3.68 -30.96 21.43
C ALA A 144 -3.50 -30.55 22.89
N ILE A 145 -3.21 -29.27 23.15
CA ILE A 145 -3.01 -28.77 24.52
C ILE A 145 -4.35 -28.76 25.29
N THR A 146 -5.47 -28.43 24.62
CA THR A 146 -6.82 -28.51 25.22
C THR A 146 -7.13 -29.95 25.67
N GLN A 147 -6.75 -30.97 24.88
CA GLN A 147 -6.90 -32.36 25.26
C GLN A 147 -6.06 -32.73 26.48
N VAL A 148 -4.81 -32.22 26.53
CA VAL A 148 -3.93 -32.41 27.72
C VAL A 148 -4.53 -31.75 28.96
N ALA A 149 -5.01 -30.51 28.86
CA ALA A 149 -5.67 -29.82 29.98
C ALA A 149 -6.91 -30.56 30.47
N PHE A 150 -7.73 -31.09 29.57
CA PHE A 150 -8.87 -31.94 29.91
C PHE A 150 -8.45 -33.23 30.66
N ASN A 151 -7.42 -33.92 30.18
CA ASN A 151 -6.92 -35.13 30.82
C ASN A 151 -6.36 -34.83 32.22
N LEU A 152 -5.66 -33.70 32.41
CA LEU A 152 -5.18 -33.24 33.71
C LEU A 152 -6.32 -32.95 34.69
N GLU A 153 -7.38 -32.31 34.21
CA GLU A 153 -8.57 -32.04 35.02
C GLU A 153 -9.23 -33.37 35.47
N MET A 154 -9.41 -34.30 34.56
CA MET A 154 -9.97 -35.61 34.90
C MET A 154 -9.09 -36.39 35.85
N LEU A 155 -7.75 -36.35 35.66
CA LEU A 155 -6.81 -37.00 36.56
C LEU A 155 -6.83 -36.37 37.95
N SER A 156 -6.94 -35.04 38.05
CA SER A 156 -7.05 -34.33 39.32
C SER A 156 -8.31 -34.69 40.09
N ILE A 157 -9.46 -34.84 39.37
CA ILE A 157 -10.71 -35.29 39.99
C ILE A 157 -10.58 -36.71 40.53
N ASN A 158 -9.99 -37.63 39.77
CA ASN A 158 -9.76 -39.00 40.22
C ASN A 158 -8.82 -39.03 41.43
N ALA A 159 -7.75 -38.21 41.43
CA ALA A 159 -6.83 -38.07 42.56
C ALA A 159 -7.50 -37.52 43.85
N ALA A 160 -8.38 -36.54 43.67
CA ALA A 160 -9.16 -35.97 44.77
C ALA A 160 -10.13 -37.02 45.39
N ILE A 161 -10.76 -37.83 44.55
CA ILE A 161 -11.64 -38.94 45.02
C ILE A 161 -10.83 -39.95 45.83
N GLU A 162 -9.67 -40.33 45.34
CA GLU A 162 -8.83 -41.32 46.02
C GLU A 162 -8.21 -40.77 47.34
N ALA A 163 -7.85 -39.50 47.30
CA ALA A 163 -7.42 -38.78 48.51
C ALA A 163 -8.51 -38.73 49.59
N ALA A 164 -9.78 -38.50 49.18
CA ALA A 164 -10.91 -38.55 50.10
C ALA A 164 -11.17 -39.94 50.68
N ARG A 165 -10.96 -40.99 49.88
CA ARG A 165 -11.03 -42.39 50.33
C ARG A 165 -9.96 -42.73 51.36
N ALA A 166 -8.76 -42.17 51.27
CA ALA A 166 -7.69 -42.41 52.22
C ALA A 166 -7.89 -41.65 53.57
N GLY A 167 -8.92 -40.82 53.69
CA GLY A 167 -9.26 -40.09 54.92
C GLY A 167 -8.19 -39.14 55.39
N THR A 168 -7.77 -39.26 56.65
CA THR A 168 -6.73 -38.38 57.23
C THR A 168 -5.37 -38.47 56.54
N HIS A 169 -5.05 -39.63 55.96
CA HIS A 169 -3.78 -39.86 55.25
C HIS A 169 -3.78 -39.26 53.83
N GLY A 170 -4.92 -38.95 53.27
CA GLY A 170 -5.06 -38.39 51.93
C GLY A 170 -5.04 -36.85 51.87
N ARG A 171 -5.03 -36.13 53.02
CA ARG A 171 -5.16 -34.65 53.05
C ARG A 171 -4.18 -33.91 52.18
N SER A 172 -2.90 -34.24 52.22
CA SER A 172 -1.88 -33.60 51.40
C SER A 172 -2.05 -33.87 49.91
N PHE A 173 -2.53 -35.05 49.54
CA PHE A 173 -2.85 -35.42 48.14
C PHE A 173 -4.09 -34.69 47.62
N ALA A 174 -5.08 -34.45 48.49
CA ALA A 174 -6.26 -33.66 48.10
C ALA A 174 -5.88 -32.22 47.72
N VAL A 175 -4.98 -31.58 48.47
CA VAL A 175 -4.51 -30.21 48.15
C VAL A 175 -3.77 -30.18 46.80
N VAL A 176 -2.91 -31.18 46.53
CA VAL A 176 -2.21 -31.25 45.24
C VAL A 176 -3.19 -31.49 44.09
N ALA A 177 -4.22 -32.32 44.28
CA ALA A 177 -5.24 -32.56 43.28
C ALA A 177 -6.04 -31.30 42.95
N GLU A 178 -6.40 -30.51 43.99
CA GLU A 178 -7.06 -29.22 43.77
C GLU A 178 -6.17 -28.22 43.01
N GLU A 179 -4.88 -28.14 43.32
CA GLU A 179 -3.91 -27.28 42.62
C GLU A 179 -3.74 -27.67 41.15
N VAL A 180 -3.66 -28.97 40.85
CA VAL A 180 -3.61 -29.48 39.46
C VAL A 180 -4.89 -29.14 38.71
N LYS A 181 -6.06 -29.25 39.34
CA LYS A 181 -7.34 -28.87 38.75
C LYS A 181 -7.37 -27.38 38.44
N ALA A 182 -6.96 -26.53 39.38
CA ALA A 182 -6.92 -25.08 39.20
C ALA A 182 -5.97 -24.70 38.02
N THR A 183 -4.79 -25.33 37.98
CA THR A 183 -3.81 -25.12 36.91
C THR A 183 -4.36 -25.54 35.55
N ALA A 184 -5.05 -26.67 35.44
CA ALA A 184 -5.68 -27.12 34.21
C ALA A 184 -6.81 -26.14 33.76
N GLY A 185 -7.56 -25.58 34.70
CA GLY A 185 -8.56 -24.54 34.42
C GLY A 185 -7.94 -23.26 33.90
N GLN A 186 -6.85 -22.81 34.51
CA GLN A 186 -6.10 -21.63 34.05
C GLN A 186 -5.54 -21.85 32.62
N ALA A 187 -5.00 -23.03 32.33
CA ALA A 187 -4.52 -23.38 31.02
C ALA A 187 -5.63 -23.29 29.97
N LYS A 188 -6.85 -23.79 30.26
CA LYS A 188 -8.02 -23.66 29.35
C LYS A 188 -8.36 -22.22 29.03
N ASN A 189 -8.34 -21.33 30.04
CA ASN A 189 -8.61 -19.91 29.82
C ASN A 189 -7.58 -19.25 28.91
N LEU A 190 -6.29 -19.55 29.11
CA LEU A 190 -5.22 -19.05 28.26
C LEU A 190 -5.35 -19.57 26.81
N LEU A 191 -5.74 -20.83 26.64
CA LEU A 191 -5.97 -21.41 25.31
C LEU A 191 -7.10 -20.69 24.59
N GLY A 192 -8.18 -20.31 25.29
CA GLY A 192 -9.27 -19.49 24.71
C GLY A 192 -8.78 -18.13 24.21
N SER A 193 -7.92 -17.46 24.97
CA SER A 193 -7.33 -16.17 24.53
C SER A 193 -6.43 -16.34 23.29
N ILE A 194 -5.66 -17.43 23.21
CA ILE A 194 -4.82 -17.70 22.05
C ILE A 194 -5.68 -18.04 20.83
N GLU A 195 -6.79 -18.77 21.00
CA GLU A 195 -7.74 -19.07 19.93
C GLU A 195 -8.35 -17.79 19.36
N GLU A 196 -8.72 -16.83 20.21
CA GLU A 196 -9.24 -15.53 19.77
C GLU A 196 -8.21 -14.77 18.93
N VAL A 197 -6.94 -14.69 19.37
CA VAL A 197 -5.86 -14.07 18.60
C VAL A 197 -5.65 -14.79 17.26
N ASN A 198 -5.70 -16.12 17.25
CA ASN A 198 -5.55 -16.91 16.04
C ASN A 198 -6.70 -16.67 15.04
N ASN A 199 -7.92 -16.53 15.53
CA ASN A 199 -9.08 -16.18 14.69
C ASN A 199 -8.95 -14.77 14.10
N ASN A 200 -8.47 -13.80 14.87
CA ASN A 200 -8.18 -12.46 14.36
C ASN A 200 -7.13 -12.46 13.24
N ASN A 201 -6.11 -13.31 13.34
CA ASN A 201 -5.13 -13.48 12.27
C ASN A 201 -5.76 -14.04 10.97
N ILE A 202 -6.73 -14.92 11.08
CA ILE A 202 -7.48 -15.47 9.91
C ILE A 202 -8.28 -14.34 9.24
N VAL A 203 -8.97 -13.51 10.02
CA VAL A 203 -9.72 -12.36 9.49
C VAL A 203 -8.77 -11.39 8.78
N MET A 204 -7.66 -11.06 9.39
CA MET A 204 -6.66 -10.15 8.82
C MET A 204 -6.05 -10.71 7.52
N SER A 205 -5.85 -12.03 7.42
CA SER A 205 -5.41 -12.67 6.17
C SER A 205 -6.46 -12.52 5.05
N GLY A 206 -7.75 -12.63 5.37
CA GLY A 206 -8.83 -12.40 4.41
C GLY A 206 -8.90 -10.94 3.93
N GLU A 207 -8.73 -9.97 4.85
CA GLU A 207 -8.67 -8.55 4.48
C GLU A 207 -7.48 -8.22 3.56
N LEU A 208 -6.34 -8.89 3.76
CA LEU A 208 -5.19 -8.77 2.85
C LEU A 208 -5.50 -9.30 1.45
N GLU A 209 -6.23 -10.41 1.33
CA GLU A 209 -6.66 -10.95 0.03
C GLU A 209 -7.63 -10.00 -0.68
N GLU A 210 -8.61 -9.42 0.03
CA GLU A 210 -9.53 -8.42 -0.53
C GLU A 210 -8.80 -7.17 -1.03
N LEU A 211 -7.80 -6.68 -0.28
CA LEU A 211 -6.97 -5.55 -0.71
C LEU A 211 -6.18 -5.87 -1.98
N LEU A 212 -5.71 -7.10 -2.14
CA LEU A 212 -5.03 -7.53 -3.36
C LEU A 212 -5.96 -7.54 -4.56
N GLU A 213 -7.22 -7.94 -4.41
CA GLU A 213 -8.22 -7.91 -5.49
C GLU A 213 -8.54 -6.47 -5.93
N GLN A 214 -8.53 -5.50 -5.01
CA GLN A 214 -8.77 -4.08 -5.33
C GLN A 214 -7.60 -3.40 -6.05
N LEU A 215 -6.39 -3.95 -5.94
CA LEU A 215 -5.18 -3.43 -6.61
C LEU A 215 -5.01 -3.96 -8.04
N HIS A 216 -5.91 -4.83 -8.51
CA HIS A 216 -5.94 -5.43 -9.86
C HIS A 216 -6.93 -4.72 -10.76
#